data_323bf8570e8fa74c85b3794f20572943
#
_entry.id   323bf8570e8fa74c85b3794f20572943
#
_cell.length_a   1.000
_cell.length_b   1.000
_cell.length_c   1.000
_cell.angle_alpha   90.00
_cell.angle_beta   90.00
_cell.angle_gamma   90.00
#
_symmetry.space_group_name_H-M   'P 1'
#
loop_
_entity.id
_entity.type
_entity.pdbx_description
1 polymer ?
#
loop_
_entity_poly.entity_id
_entity_poly.type
_entity_poly.pdbx_seq_one_letter_code
_entity_poly.pdbx_strand_id
1 'polypeptide(L)'
;MRQHLAFLGLTLTLTELDERLVWATRERPGATALLEHVLGLEAARKLEERIARRVHVSGLVERKALEAFDWNFQPKLDKALIRELARLDFVRRRDDLVITGKTGTGKSHILKAFGLRACEQGIRMRYARCVDLLDDLHAGLADGSYARRLKAWAAPALLIIDDVGLGQVKKRGDEPTAAHTLYNLIDRRHSKVSTAITSNIALSDWGRFLGDATLTAAILDRLAMHAIRIDIDGPSYRQHVAAERAGQRPAASPPSE
;
A
#
# COMPACT_ATOMS: atom_id res chain seq x y z
N MET A 1 -23.90 6.45 34.58
CA MET A 1 -23.78 6.10 33.14
C MET A 1 -22.82 7.02 32.40
N ARG A 2 -23.01 8.34 32.35
CA ARG A 2 -22.08 9.29 31.64
C ARG A 2 -20.62 9.14 32.05
N GLN A 3 -20.32 9.00 33.35
CA GLN A 3 -18.96 8.80 33.85
C GLN A 3 -18.34 7.49 33.32
N HIS A 4 -19.12 6.41 33.23
CA HIS A 4 -18.65 5.13 32.68
C HIS A 4 -18.34 5.24 31.17
N LEU A 5 -19.21 5.92 30.40
CA LEU A 5 -18.97 6.14 28.98
C LEU A 5 -17.71 6.99 28.74
N ALA A 6 -17.51 8.04 29.55
CA ALA A 6 -16.30 8.86 29.50
C ALA A 6 -15.04 8.04 29.84
N PHE A 7 -15.09 7.24 30.92
CA PHE A 7 -13.98 6.37 31.34
C PHE A 7 -13.62 5.35 30.24
N LEU A 8 -14.62 4.78 29.55
CA LEU A 8 -14.41 3.85 28.43
C LEU A 8 -14.03 4.55 27.12
N GLY A 9 -13.94 5.89 27.11
CA GLY A 9 -13.62 6.66 25.91
C GLY A 9 -14.70 6.53 24.80
N LEU A 10 -15.96 6.39 25.17
CA LEU A 10 -17.10 6.32 24.25
C LEU A 10 -17.66 7.74 24.02
N THR A 11 -16.86 8.58 23.37
CA THR A 11 -17.10 10.03 23.26
C THR A 11 -18.30 10.37 22.41
N LEU A 12 -18.51 9.70 21.27
CA LEU A 12 -19.66 9.92 20.40
C LEU A 12 -20.95 9.49 21.11
N THR A 13 -20.94 8.30 21.72
CA THR A 13 -22.08 7.81 22.52
C THR A 13 -22.42 8.76 23.66
N LEU A 14 -21.40 9.34 24.32
CA LEU A 14 -21.61 10.31 25.40
C LEU A 14 -22.25 11.61 24.91
N THR A 15 -21.82 12.11 23.74
CA THR A 15 -22.36 13.35 23.16
C THR A 15 -23.81 13.18 22.73
N GLU A 16 -24.17 12.03 22.14
CA GLU A 16 -25.53 11.77 21.61
C GLU A 16 -26.41 11.00 22.59
N LEU A 17 -25.99 10.85 23.84
CA LEU A 17 -26.65 9.97 24.81
C LEU A 17 -28.14 10.31 25.01
N ASP A 18 -28.46 11.59 25.14
CA ASP A 18 -29.83 12.02 25.42
C ASP A 18 -30.75 11.73 24.23
N GLU A 19 -30.31 11.99 23.01
CA GLU A 19 -31.06 11.67 21.79
C GLU A 19 -31.33 10.17 21.67
N ARG A 20 -30.33 9.35 21.99
CA ARG A 20 -30.45 7.89 21.97
C ARG A 20 -31.42 7.36 23.03
N LEU A 21 -31.44 7.98 24.21
CA LEU A 21 -32.39 7.62 25.27
C LEU A 21 -33.85 8.04 24.90
N VAL A 22 -34.01 9.20 24.26
CA VAL A 22 -35.33 9.63 23.73
C VAL A 22 -35.81 8.65 22.66
N TRP A 23 -34.94 8.27 21.72
CA TRP A 23 -35.25 7.26 20.71
C TRP A 23 -35.67 5.92 21.35
N ALA A 24 -34.90 5.43 22.33
CA ALA A 24 -35.16 4.17 23.01
C ALA A 24 -36.53 4.20 23.76
N THR A 25 -36.89 5.33 24.32
CA THR A 25 -38.19 5.51 25.02
C THR A 25 -39.34 5.48 24.04
N ARG A 26 -39.19 6.09 22.86
CA ARG A 26 -40.19 6.15 21.80
C ARG A 26 -40.41 4.83 21.11
N GLU A 27 -39.29 4.22 20.62
CA GLU A 27 -39.34 3.03 19.77
C GLU A 27 -39.45 1.73 20.59
N ARG A 28 -39.08 1.75 21.87
CA ARG A 28 -39.07 0.59 22.80
C ARG A 28 -38.37 -0.62 22.17
N PRO A 29 -37.13 -0.50 21.64
CA PRO A 29 -36.41 -1.58 21.00
C PRO A 29 -36.10 -2.72 21.99
N GLY A 30 -35.91 -3.92 21.47
CA GLY A 30 -35.32 -5.02 22.25
C GLY A 30 -33.89 -4.69 22.69
N ALA A 31 -33.38 -5.38 23.71
CA ALA A 31 -32.07 -5.10 24.31
C ALA A 31 -30.92 -5.10 23.29
N THR A 32 -30.89 -6.05 22.36
CA THR A 32 -29.84 -6.14 21.31
C THR A 32 -29.89 -4.90 20.40
N ALA A 33 -31.05 -4.53 19.89
CA ALA A 33 -31.24 -3.36 19.02
C ALA A 33 -30.84 -2.06 19.73
N LEU A 34 -31.16 -1.94 21.03
CA LEU A 34 -30.71 -0.82 21.84
C LEU A 34 -29.20 -0.72 21.93
N LEU A 35 -28.52 -1.83 22.23
CA LEU A 35 -27.07 -1.87 22.32
C LEU A 35 -26.40 -1.58 20.97
N GLU A 36 -26.89 -2.13 19.88
CA GLU A 36 -26.42 -1.83 18.53
C GLU A 36 -26.58 -0.34 18.19
N HIS A 37 -27.74 0.23 18.49
CA HIS A 37 -27.98 1.66 18.25
C HIS A 37 -27.06 2.56 19.09
N VAL A 38 -26.81 2.20 20.34
CA VAL A 38 -25.99 2.99 21.27
C VAL A 38 -24.49 2.87 20.97
N LEU A 39 -24.02 1.68 20.60
CA LEU A 39 -22.58 1.39 20.46
C LEU A 39 -22.12 1.33 19.02
N GLY A 40 -23.01 1.08 18.06
CA GLY A 40 -22.64 0.81 16.66
C GLY A 40 -21.85 1.94 16.01
N LEU A 41 -22.31 3.19 16.15
CA LEU A 41 -21.59 4.36 15.59
C LEU A 41 -20.22 4.58 16.26
N GLU A 42 -20.15 4.38 17.58
CA GLU A 42 -18.88 4.47 18.31
C GLU A 42 -17.88 3.39 17.86
N ALA A 43 -18.38 2.16 17.66
CA ALA A 43 -17.56 1.04 17.17
C ALA A 43 -17.05 1.31 15.74
N ALA A 44 -17.91 1.83 14.85
CA ALA A 44 -17.53 2.23 13.49
C ALA A 44 -16.47 3.33 13.51
N ARG A 45 -16.66 4.40 14.29
CA ARG A 45 -15.69 5.48 14.45
C ARG A 45 -14.32 4.97 14.93
N LYS A 46 -14.32 4.15 15.99
CA LYS A 46 -13.07 3.56 16.52
C LYS A 46 -12.38 2.65 15.52
N LEU A 47 -13.15 1.91 14.70
CA LEU A 47 -12.59 1.10 13.63
C LEU A 47 -11.92 1.98 12.58
N GLU A 48 -12.58 3.04 12.12
CA GLU A 48 -12.00 3.99 11.16
C GLU A 48 -10.74 4.67 11.69
N GLU A 49 -10.71 5.08 12.95
CA GLU A 49 -9.52 5.65 13.59
C GLU A 49 -8.36 4.66 13.65
N ARG A 50 -8.65 3.37 13.93
CA ARG A 50 -7.65 2.31 13.91
C ARG A 50 -7.09 2.11 12.50
N ILE A 51 -7.94 2.08 11.49
CA ILE A 51 -7.53 1.96 10.08
C ILE A 51 -6.70 3.19 9.69
N ALA A 52 -7.16 4.40 10.00
CA ALA A 52 -6.43 5.64 9.70
C ALA A 52 -5.02 5.65 10.32
N ARG A 53 -4.90 5.22 11.57
CA ARG A 53 -3.61 5.10 12.27
C ARG A 53 -2.70 4.07 11.59
N ARG A 54 -3.23 2.90 11.20
CA ARG A 54 -2.44 1.88 10.50
C ARG A 54 -1.96 2.38 9.14
N VAL A 55 -2.81 3.07 8.39
CA VAL A 55 -2.45 3.70 7.11
C VAL A 55 -1.33 4.72 7.31
N HIS A 56 -1.45 5.60 8.30
CA HIS A 56 -0.42 6.59 8.60
C HIS A 56 0.93 5.94 8.94
N VAL A 57 0.93 4.98 9.86
CA VAL A 57 2.17 4.29 10.30
C VAL A 57 2.77 3.43 9.19
N SER A 58 1.96 2.94 8.26
CA SER A 58 2.43 2.13 7.13
C SER A 58 3.21 2.89 6.08
N GLY A 59 3.14 4.22 6.05
CA GLY A 59 3.74 5.05 5.00
C GLY A 59 2.91 5.10 3.70
N LEU A 60 1.67 4.58 3.71
CA LEU A 60 0.79 4.63 2.55
C LEU A 60 0.22 6.05 2.37
N VAL A 61 0.82 6.83 1.48
CA VAL A 61 0.49 8.25 1.28
C VAL A 61 -0.90 8.43 0.65
N GLU A 62 -1.28 7.56 -0.28
CA GLU A 62 -2.55 7.63 -1.00
C GLU A 62 -3.42 6.43 -0.70
N ARG A 63 -4.65 6.68 -0.25
CA ARG A 63 -5.68 5.65 -0.13
C ARG A 63 -6.29 5.38 -1.48
N LYS A 64 -5.88 4.31 -2.15
CA LYS A 64 -6.49 3.84 -3.40
C LYS A 64 -7.38 2.65 -3.08
N ALA A 65 -8.64 2.74 -3.46
CA ALA A 65 -9.56 1.61 -3.38
C ALA A 65 -9.55 0.83 -4.69
N LEU A 66 -9.69 -0.49 -4.63
CA LEU A 66 -9.74 -1.33 -5.82
C LEU A 66 -11.01 -1.08 -6.65
N GLU A 67 -12.07 -0.63 -5.99
CA GLU A 67 -13.34 -0.22 -6.58
C GLU A 67 -13.20 0.99 -7.52
N ALA A 68 -12.21 1.85 -7.26
CA ALA A 68 -11.90 3.02 -8.08
C ALA A 68 -10.96 2.71 -9.26
N PHE A 69 -10.58 1.43 -9.44
CA PHE A 69 -9.75 1.03 -10.58
C PHE A 69 -10.58 0.92 -11.85
N ASP A 70 -10.14 1.59 -12.91
CA ASP A 70 -10.81 1.53 -14.21
C ASP A 70 -10.44 0.23 -14.96
N TRP A 71 -11.29 -0.77 -14.81
CA TRP A 71 -11.14 -2.08 -15.44
C TRP A 71 -11.33 -2.04 -16.94
N ASN A 72 -12.13 -1.10 -17.45
CA ASN A 72 -12.39 -1.00 -18.89
C ASN A 72 -11.16 -0.46 -19.64
N PHE A 73 -10.34 0.34 -18.94
CA PHE A 73 -9.10 0.85 -19.49
C PHE A 73 -8.00 -0.23 -19.59
N GLN A 74 -8.06 -1.27 -18.76
CA GLN A 74 -7.10 -2.38 -18.76
C GLN A 74 -7.82 -3.73 -19.01
N PRO A 75 -8.40 -3.95 -20.19
CA PRO A 75 -9.25 -5.12 -20.47
C PRO A 75 -8.49 -6.46 -20.46
N LYS A 76 -7.16 -6.43 -20.65
CA LYS A 76 -6.31 -7.63 -20.61
C LYS A 76 -5.93 -8.05 -19.18
N LEU A 77 -6.14 -7.18 -18.18
CA LEU A 77 -5.81 -7.49 -16.78
C LEU A 77 -6.87 -8.44 -16.21
N ASP A 78 -6.43 -9.56 -15.68
CA ASP A 78 -7.32 -10.54 -15.04
C ASP A 78 -7.92 -9.96 -13.75
N LYS A 79 -9.13 -9.43 -13.88
CA LYS A 79 -9.90 -8.84 -12.78
C LYS A 79 -10.24 -9.86 -11.70
N ALA A 80 -10.46 -11.13 -12.05
CA ALA A 80 -10.79 -12.17 -11.08
C ALA A 80 -9.58 -12.47 -10.21
N LEU A 81 -8.41 -12.65 -10.81
CA LEU A 81 -7.14 -12.83 -10.11
C LEU A 81 -6.83 -11.65 -9.17
N ILE A 82 -6.98 -10.40 -9.64
CA ILE A 82 -6.71 -9.22 -8.79
C ILE A 82 -7.68 -9.16 -7.60
N ARG A 83 -8.95 -9.51 -7.80
CA ARG A 83 -9.94 -9.57 -6.70
C ARG A 83 -9.65 -10.69 -5.72
N GLU A 84 -9.18 -11.83 -6.18
CA GLU A 84 -8.73 -12.93 -5.34
C GLU A 84 -7.54 -12.48 -4.49
N LEU A 85 -6.52 -11.89 -5.10
CA LEU A 85 -5.34 -11.38 -4.40
C LEU A 85 -5.67 -10.27 -3.40
N ALA A 86 -6.72 -9.48 -3.64
CA ALA A 86 -7.21 -8.47 -2.70
C ALA A 86 -7.77 -9.05 -1.39
N ARG A 87 -8.02 -10.36 -1.31
CA ARG A 87 -8.33 -11.05 -0.04
C ARG A 87 -7.10 -11.19 0.86
N LEU A 88 -5.90 -11.01 0.28
CA LEU A 88 -4.60 -11.08 0.95
C LEU A 88 -4.25 -12.46 1.51
N ASP A 89 -4.84 -13.52 0.97
CA ASP A 89 -4.50 -14.89 1.37
C ASP A 89 -3.05 -15.25 1.02
N PHE A 90 -2.48 -14.65 -0.01
CA PHE A 90 -1.06 -14.77 -0.34
C PHE A 90 -0.16 -14.31 0.82
N VAL A 91 -0.56 -13.28 1.59
CA VAL A 91 0.18 -12.82 2.77
C VAL A 91 0.17 -13.88 3.88
N ARG A 92 -0.96 -14.59 4.05
CA ARG A 92 -1.06 -15.70 5.02
C ARG A 92 -0.20 -16.89 4.61
N ARG A 93 -0.13 -17.18 3.30
CA ARG A 93 0.74 -18.22 2.73
C ARG A 93 2.22 -17.83 2.67
N ARG A 94 2.54 -16.54 2.90
CA ARG A 94 3.89 -15.96 2.79
C ARG A 94 4.41 -15.96 1.36
N ASP A 95 3.50 -15.91 0.38
CA ASP A 95 3.87 -15.76 -1.02
C ASP A 95 4.24 -14.31 -1.29
N ASP A 96 5.16 -14.10 -2.23
CA ASP A 96 5.51 -12.78 -2.73
C ASP A 96 4.63 -12.41 -3.93
N LEU A 97 4.57 -11.12 -4.28
CA LEU A 97 3.83 -10.63 -5.43
C LEU A 97 4.71 -9.68 -6.24
N VAL A 98 4.84 -9.92 -7.52
CA VAL A 98 5.58 -9.05 -8.44
C VAL A 98 4.67 -8.60 -9.57
N ILE A 99 4.46 -7.29 -9.69
CA ILE A 99 3.66 -6.69 -10.77
C ILE A 99 4.59 -5.88 -11.67
N THR A 100 4.72 -6.32 -12.91
CA THR A 100 5.52 -5.65 -13.94
C THR A 100 4.65 -4.94 -14.97
N GLY A 101 5.23 -4.02 -15.73
CA GLY A 101 4.54 -3.31 -16.82
C GLY A 101 4.97 -1.85 -16.96
N LYS A 102 4.58 -1.21 -18.05
CA LYS A 102 4.93 0.20 -18.35
C LYS A 102 4.40 1.17 -17.31
N THR A 103 5.00 2.36 -17.25
CA THR A 103 4.53 3.44 -16.37
C THR A 103 3.09 3.83 -16.71
N GLY A 104 2.26 4.03 -15.68
CA GLY A 104 0.86 4.48 -15.85
C GLY A 104 -0.15 3.37 -16.09
N THR A 105 0.24 2.08 -16.09
CA THR A 105 -0.67 0.93 -16.32
C THR A 105 -1.51 0.52 -15.10
N GLY A 106 -1.35 1.18 -13.95
CA GLY A 106 -2.17 0.90 -12.76
C GLY A 106 -1.51 0.03 -11.69
N LYS A 107 -0.25 -0.42 -11.86
CA LYS A 107 0.50 -1.26 -10.90
C LYS A 107 0.45 -0.72 -9.47
N SER A 108 0.89 0.53 -9.30
CA SER A 108 0.91 1.21 -7.98
C SER A 108 -0.50 1.38 -7.40
N HIS A 109 -1.53 1.58 -8.23
CA HIS A 109 -2.92 1.63 -7.76
C HIS A 109 -3.32 0.31 -7.11
N ILE A 110 -3.04 -0.81 -7.79
CA ILE A 110 -3.36 -2.16 -7.28
C ILE A 110 -2.64 -2.43 -5.96
N LEU A 111 -1.31 -2.20 -5.88
CA LEU A 111 -0.58 -2.45 -4.64
C LEU A 111 -0.99 -1.51 -3.50
N LYS A 112 -1.30 -0.24 -3.79
CA LYS A 112 -1.84 0.69 -2.78
C LYS A 112 -3.22 0.23 -2.28
N ALA A 113 -4.07 -0.30 -3.17
CA ALA A 113 -5.36 -0.88 -2.77
C ALA A 113 -5.17 -2.12 -1.88
N PHE A 114 -4.22 -2.99 -2.18
CA PHE A 114 -3.88 -4.13 -1.31
C PHE A 114 -3.32 -3.66 0.04
N GLY A 115 -2.50 -2.59 0.05
CA GLY A 115 -2.02 -1.96 1.27
C GLY A 115 -3.16 -1.42 2.14
N LEU A 116 -4.14 -0.75 1.55
CA LEU A 116 -5.32 -0.28 2.25
C LEU A 116 -6.11 -1.45 2.85
N ARG A 117 -6.37 -2.50 2.06
CA ARG A 117 -7.01 -3.73 2.54
C ARG A 117 -6.26 -4.40 3.69
N ALA A 118 -4.92 -4.40 3.64
CA ALA A 118 -4.10 -4.92 4.73
C ALA A 118 -4.30 -4.11 6.03
N CYS A 119 -4.36 -2.77 5.93
CA CYS A 119 -4.67 -1.90 7.07
C CYS A 119 -6.08 -2.16 7.64
N GLU A 120 -7.09 -2.34 6.78
CA GLU A 120 -8.46 -2.68 7.15
C GLU A 120 -8.52 -4.02 7.90
N GLN A 121 -7.86 -5.06 7.39
CA GLN A 121 -7.79 -6.38 8.00
C GLN A 121 -6.86 -6.46 9.23
N GLY A 122 -6.16 -5.38 9.57
CA GLY A 122 -5.25 -5.37 10.71
C GLY A 122 -3.91 -6.04 10.47
N ILE A 123 -3.59 -6.35 9.22
CA ILE A 123 -2.29 -6.88 8.82
C ILE A 123 -1.25 -5.77 8.95
N ARG A 124 -0.16 -6.05 9.67
CA ARG A 124 0.94 -5.10 9.80
C ARG A 124 1.68 -5.00 8.47
N MET A 125 1.54 -3.87 7.80
CA MET A 125 2.17 -3.60 6.51
C MET A 125 3.04 -2.34 6.54
N ARG A 126 3.95 -2.22 5.57
CA ARG A 126 4.74 -1.02 5.29
C ARG A 126 4.83 -0.80 3.79
N TYR A 127 4.77 0.46 3.38
CA TYR A 127 4.88 0.89 1.99
C TYR A 127 6.04 1.85 1.84
N ALA A 128 6.80 1.70 0.76
CA ALA A 128 7.75 2.70 0.29
C ALA A 128 7.95 2.58 -1.22
N ARG A 129 8.36 3.68 -1.86
CA ARG A 129 8.99 3.60 -3.17
C ARG A 129 10.37 2.98 -3.00
N CYS A 130 10.83 2.26 -4.01
CA CYS A 130 12.13 1.56 -3.96
C CYS A 130 13.28 2.51 -3.59
N VAL A 131 13.33 3.68 -4.22
CA VAL A 131 14.40 4.68 -3.95
C VAL A 131 14.34 5.20 -2.52
N ASP A 132 13.16 5.50 -1.97
CA ASP A 132 13.02 6.03 -0.61
C ASP A 132 13.45 4.98 0.44
N LEU A 133 13.12 3.70 0.20
CA LEU A 133 13.54 2.59 1.05
C LEU A 133 15.08 2.43 1.03
N LEU A 134 15.67 2.47 -0.16
CA LEU A 134 17.13 2.37 -0.31
C LEU A 134 17.85 3.56 0.33
N ASP A 135 17.34 4.77 0.14
CA ASP A 135 17.88 5.98 0.76
C ASP A 135 17.82 5.93 2.29
N ASP A 136 16.69 5.43 2.87
CA ASP A 136 16.59 5.24 4.32
C ASP A 136 17.62 4.22 4.84
N LEU A 137 17.81 3.11 4.14
CA LEU A 137 18.79 2.11 4.55
C LEU A 137 20.23 2.62 4.39
N HIS A 138 20.56 3.33 3.32
CA HIS A 138 21.87 3.94 3.11
C HIS A 138 22.16 5.04 4.15
N ALA A 139 21.17 5.86 4.51
CA ALA A 139 21.33 6.82 5.61
C ALA A 139 21.70 6.11 6.93
N GLY A 140 21.17 4.89 7.13
CA GLY A 140 21.51 4.05 8.27
C GLY A 140 22.97 3.57 8.29
N LEU A 141 23.66 3.47 7.13
CA LEU A 141 25.09 3.18 7.08
C LEU A 141 25.90 4.35 7.60
N ALA A 142 25.51 5.58 7.24
CA ALA A 142 26.20 6.80 7.65
C ALA A 142 26.08 7.10 9.16
N ASP A 143 24.91 6.81 9.77
CA ASP A 143 24.62 7.10 11.18
C ASP A 143 24.74 5.86 12.10
N GLY A 144 25.20 4.71 11.59
CA GLY A 144 25.33 3.47 12.37
C GLY A 144 24.02 2.77 12.71
N SER A 145 22.87 3.23 12.19
CA SER A 145 21.56 2.67 12.51
C SER A 145 21.07 1.60 11.50
N TYR A 146 21.89 1.20 10.54
CA TYR A 146 21.53 0.28 9.45
C TYR A 146 20.83 -1.00 9.94
N ALA A 147 21.39 -1.69 10.92
CA ALA A 147 20.82 -2.93 11.43
C ALA A 147 19.43 -2.74 12.03
N ARG A 148 19.20 -1.61 12.72
CA ARG A 148 17.90 -1.24 13.30
C ARG A 148 16.88 -0.93 12.20
N ARG A 149 17.27 -0.14 11.18
CA ARG A 149 16.40 0.21 10.04
C ARG A 149 16.05 -1.03 9.23
N LEU A 150 17.04 -1.86 8.90
CA LEU A 150 16.85 -3.11 8.19
C LEU A 150 15.88 -4.05 8.93
N LYS A 151 16.01 -4.17 10.26
CA LYS A 151 15.06 -4.93 11.09
C LYS A 151 13.66 -4.35 11.02
N ALA A 152 13.52 -3.02 11.05
CA ALA A 152 12.23 -2.33 10.96
C ALA A 152 11.55 -2.54 9.59
N TRP A 153 12.33 -2.57 8.50
CA TRP A 153 11.82 -2.86 7.16
C TRP A 153 11.50 -4.36 6.95
N ALA A 154 12.25 -5.24 7.60
CA ALA A 154 12.03 -6.68 7.50
C ALA A 154 10.84 -7.19 8.31
N ALA A 155 10.41 -6.47 9.35
CA ALA A 155 9.42 -6.94 10.34
C ALA A 155 7.94 -6.99 9.89
N PRO A 156 7.41 -6.13 8.98
CA PRO A 156 6.00 -6.18 8.57
C PRO A 156 5.64 -7.49 7.89
N ALA A 157 4.39 -7.97 8.12
CA ALA A 157 3.86 -9.15 7.46
C ALA A 157 3.73 -8.95 5.94
N LEU A 158 3.44 -7.72 5.51
CA LEU A 158 3.46 -7.31 4.10
C LEU A 158 4.34 -6.07 3.93
N LEU A 159 5.35 -6.16 3.08
CA LEU A 159 6.13 -5.01 2.63
C LEU A 159 5.80 -4.73 1.17
N ILE A 160 5.38 -3.50 0.88
CA ILE A 160 5.16 -3.03 -0.49
C ILE A 160 6.34 -2.16 -0.90
N ILE A 161 7.05 -2.58 -1.96
CA ILE A 161 8.14 -1.83 -2.60
C ILE A 161 7.64 -1.39 -3.98
N ASP A 162 7.31 -0.12 -4.09
CA ASP A 162 6.73 0.44 -5.31
C ASP A 162 7.79 1.07 -6.21
N ASP A 163 7.54 1.06 -7.52
CA ASP A 163 8.32 1.79 -8.54
C ASP A 163 9.80 1.36 -8.65
N VAL A 164 10.12 0.07 -8.62
CA VAL A 164 11.46 -0.40 -9.00
C VAL A 164 11.74 -0.03 -10.46
N GLY A 165 12.89 0.60 -10.71
CA GLY A 165 13.29 1.08 -12.02
C GLY A 165 12.99 2.56 -12.27
N LEU A 166 12.38 3.27 -11.31
CA LEU A 166 12.20 4.73 -11.37
C LEU A 166 13.09 5.45 -10.35
N GLY A 167 13.64 6.57 -10.78
CA GLY A 167 14.56 7.38 -9.98
C GLY A 167 16.02 6.95 -10.13
N GLN A 168 16.91 7.71 -9.51
CA GLN A 168 18.35 7.41 -9.48
C GLN A 168 18.70 6.80 -8.13
N VAL A 169 19.29 5.62 -8.15
CA VAL A 169 19.95 5.06 -6.98
C VAL A 169 21.32 5.67 -6.87
N LYS A 170 21.53 6.54 -5.88
CA LYS A 170 22.80 7.22 -5.65
C LYS A 170 23.82 6.21 -5.13
N LYS A 171 24.89 5.98 -5.90
CA LYS A 171 26.08 5.27 -5.41
C LYS A 171 27.01 6.32 -4.78
N ARG A 172 27.38 6.11 -3.51
CA ARG A 172 28.34 6.95 -2.79
C ARG A 172 29.60 6.14 -2.52
N GLY A 173 30.67 6.40 -3.27
CA GLY A 173 32.00 5.84 -3.02
C GLY A 173 32.01 4.31 -2.81
N ASP A 174 32.57 3.86 -1.68
CA ASP A 174 32.71 2.45 -1.29
C ASP A 174 31.48 1.88 -0.57
N GLU A 175 30.34 2.60 -0.54
CA GLU A 175 29.12 2.10 0.07
C GLU A 175 28.58 0.87 -0.68
N PRO A 176 27.88 -0.04 0.03
CA PRO A 176 27.20 -1.16 -0.60
C PRO A 176 26.26 -0.72 -1.73
N THR A 177 26.22 -1.47 -2.81
CA THR A 177 25.30 -1.18 -3.93
C THR A 177 23.85 -1.29 -3.48
N ALA A 178 22.95 -0.69 -4.25
CA ALA A 178 21.51 -0.86 -4.04
C ALA A 178 21.09 -2.32 -4.08
N ALA A 179 21.71 -3.13 -4.94
CA ALA A 179 21.52 -4.58 -4.99
C ALA A 179 21.87 -5.25 -3.67
N HIS A 180 23.00 -4.89 -3.06
CA HIS A 180 23.41 -5.45 -1.76
C HIS A 180 22.40 -5.13 -0.65
N THR A 181 21.98 -3.88 -0.59
CA THR A 181 20.99 -3.42 0.40
C THR A 181 19.63 -4.10 0.23
N LEU A 182 19.15 -4.18 -1.02
CA LEU A 182 17.89 -4.85 -1.34
C LEU A 182 17.97 -6.36 -1.10
N TYR A 183 19.10 -6.99 -1.46
CA TYR A 183 19.36 -8.41 -1.19
C TYR A 183 19.25 -8.73 0.30
N ASN A 184 19.92 -7.97 1.15
CA ASN A 184 19.88 -8.16 2.60
C ASN A 184 18.45 -8.06 3.16
N LEU A 185 17.62 -7.17 2.60
CA LEU A 185 16.23 -7.03 3.00
C LEU A 185 15.39 -8.23 2.54
N ILE A 186 15.48 -8.60 1.26
CA ILE A 186 14.72 -9.72 0.68
C ILE A 186 15.11 -11.04 1.35
N ASP A 187 16.40 -11.28 1.56
CA ASP A 187 16.91 -12.48 2.23
C ASP A 187 16.34 -12.63 3.67
N ARG A 188 16.29 -11.55 4.43
CA ARG A 188 15.69 -11.57 5.78
C ARG A 188 14.21 -11.88 5.78
N ARG A 189 13.50 -11.53 4.70
CA ARG A 189 12.04 -11.70 4.56
C ARG A 189 11.67 -13.01 3.89
N HIS A 190 12.55 -13.56 3.06
CA HIS A 190 12.32 -14.75 2.26
C HIS A 190 11.72 -15.91 3.08
N SER A 191 10.64 -16.50 2.60
CA SER A 191 9.87 -17.59 3.22
C SER A 191 9.30 -17.31 4.63
N LYS A 192 9.45 -16.11 5.16
CA LYS A 192 8.95 -15.73 6.50
C LYS A 192 7.73 -14.80 6.45
N VAL A 193 7.74 -13.85 5.53
CA VAL A 193 6.72 -12.82 5.35
C VAL A 193 6.69 -12.39 3.89
N SER A 194 5.58 -11.79 3.45
CA SER A 194 5.35 -11.45 2.04
C SER A 194 5.93 -10.10 1.64
N THR A 195 6.50 -10.05 0.44
CA THR A 195 6.94 -8.82 -0.22
C THR A 195 6.16 -8.64 -1.52
N ALA A 196 5.55 -7.48 -1.70
CA ALA A 196 4.87 -7.10 -2.94
C ALA A 196 5.63 -5.99 -3.65
N ILE A 197 5.94 -6.18 -4.91
CA ILE A 197 6.83 -5.28 -5.67
C ILE A 197 6.15 -4.84 -6.96
N THR A 198 6.25 -3.54 -7.31
CA THR A 198 6.00 -3.10 -8.68
C THR A 198 7.31 -2.76 -9.39
N SER A 199 7.38 -3.07 -10.69
CA SER A 199 8.50 -2.70 -11.53
C SER A 199 8.02 -2.03 -12.83
N ASN A 200 8.70 -0.94 -13.18
CA ASN A 200 8.48 -0.21 -14.44
C ASN A 200 9.46 -0.63 -15.53
N ILE A 201 10.43 -1.47 -15.19
CA ILE A 201 11.42 -2.05 -16.08
C ILE A 201 11.30 -3.58 -16.06
N ALA A 202 11.78 -4.24 -17.09
CA ALA A 202 11.84 -5.70 -17.12
C ALA A 202 12.74 -6.22 -15.98
N LEU A 203 12.43 -7.40 -15.44
CA LEU A 203 13.23 -8.00 -14.38
C LEU A 203 14.68 -8.23 -14.82
N SER A 204 14.93 -8.48 -16.11
CA SER A 204 16.26 -8.58 -16.73
C SER A 204 17.10 -7.31 -16.60
N ASP A 205 16.44 -6.13 -16.50
CA ASP A 205 17.11 -4.83 -16.42
C ASP A 205 17.43 -4.41 -14.97
N TRP A 206 16.96 -5.16 -13.99
CA TRP A 206 17.19 -4.83 -12.58
C TRP A 206 18.69 -4.79 -12.22
N GLY A 207 19.51 -5.66 -12.83
CA GLY A 207 20.96 -5.67 -12.60
C GLY A 207 21.63 -4.34 -12.92
N ARG A 208 21.22 -3.73 -14.03
CA ARG A 208 21.69 -2.39 -14.43
C ARG A 208 21.17 -1.29 -13.50
N PHE A 209 19.91 -1.37 -13.09
CA PHE A 209 19.31 -0.38 -12.18
C PHE A 209 19.88 -0.44 -10.77
N LEU A 210 20.08 -1.63 -10.23
CA LEU A 210 20.59 -1.86 -8.87
C LEU A 210 22.13 -1.84 -8.76
N GLY A 211 22.84 -1.89 -9.90
CA GLY A 211 24.27 -1.74 -9.98
C GLY A 211 25.09 -3.01 -9.71
N ASP A 212 24.44 -4.20 -9.61
CA ASP A 212 25.10 -5.49 -9.44
C ASP A 212 24.23 -6.62 -10.01
N ALA A 213 24.69 -7.23 -11.09
CA ALA A 213 23.94 -8.28 -11.78
C ALA A 213 23.88 -9.59 -10.98
N THR A 214 24.96 -9.95 -10.27
CA THR A 214 25.05 -11.20 -9.51
C THR A 214 24.10 -11.19 -8.31
N LEU A 215 24.15 -10.13 -7.50
CA LEU A 215 23.22 -9.96 -6.37
C LEU A 215 21.78 -9.82 -6.83
N THR A 216 21.56 -9.16 -7.96
CA THR A 216 20.22 -9.05 -8.56
C THR A 216 19.68 -10.41 -8.97
N ALA A 217 20.49 -11.27 -9.59
CA ALA A 217 20.08 -12.63 -9.91
C ALA A 217 19.66 -13.40 -8.65
N ALA A 218 20.40 -13.25 -7.55
CA ALA A 218 20.06 -13.87 -6.27
C ALA A 218 18.75 -13.29 -5.64
N ILE A 219 18.46 -11.99 -5.82
CA ILE A 219 17.17 -11.40 -5.43
C ILE A 219 16.02 -12.02 -6.24
N LEU A 220 16.20 -12.08 -7.56
CA LEU A 220 15.16 -12.60 -8.46
C LEU A 220 14.92 -14.10 -8.24
N ASP A 221 15.93 -14.88 -7.92
CA ASP A 221 15.81 -16.29 -7.56
C ASP A 221 14.92 -16.46 -6.31
N ARG A 222 15.18 -15.68 -5.24
CA ARG A 222 14.36 -15.73 -4.02
C ARG A 222 12.93 -15.33 -4.26
N LEU A 223 12.70 -14.27 -5.04
CA LEU A 223 11.36 -13.85 -5.42
C LEU A 223 10.67 -14.89 -6.33
N ALA A 224 11.42 -15.60 -7.18
CA ALA A 224 10.85 -16.57 -8.12
C ALA A 224 10.27 -17.81 -7.45
N MET A 225 10.80 -18.22 -6.30
CA MET A 225 10.38 -19.46 -5.62
C MET A 225 8.90 -19.43 -5.18
N HIS A 226 8.39 -18.27 -4.77
CA HIS A 226 7.04 -18.13 -4.20
C HIS A 226 6.28 -16.91 -4.74
N ALA A 227 6.76 -16.26 -5.81
CA ALA A 227 6.12 -15.07 -6.32
C ALA A 227 4.96 -15.35 -7.26
N ILE A 228 3.82 -14.77 -6.96
CA ILE A 228 2.75 -14.57 -7.92
C ILE A 228 3.18 -13.43 -8.85
N ARG A 229 3.24 -13.69 -10.15
CA ARG A 229 3.66 -12.71 -11.15
C ARG A 229 2.48 -12.21 -11.95
N ILE A 230 2.38 -10.89 -12.11
CA ILE A 230 1.39 -10.22 -12.92
C ILE A 230 2.13 -9.28 -13.86
N ASP A 231 1.90 -9.41 -15.15
CA ASP A 231 2.39 -8.46 -16.14
C ASP A 231 1.23 -7.65 -16.72
N ILE A 232 1.32 -6.33 -16.64
CA ILE A 232 0.28 -5.42 -17.12
C ILE A 232 0.76 -4.79 -18.43
N ASP A 233 0.38 -5.42 -19.53
CA ASP A 233 0.60 -4.87 -20.87
C ASP A 233 -0.62 -4.07 -21.32
N GLY A 234 -0.52 -2.75 -21.21
CA GLY A 234 -1.60 -1.84 -21.56
C GLY A 234 -1.17 -0.39 -21.72
N PRO A 235 -2.09 0.48 -22.17
CA PRO A 235 -1.82 1.90 -22.32
C PRO A 235 -1.65 2.59 -20.96
N SER A 236 -1.05 3.80 -21.00
CA SER A 236 -0.90 4.61 -19.80
C SER A 236 -2.17 5.40 -19.48
N TYR A 237 -2.80 5.10 -18.37
CA TYR A 237 -3.97 5.83 -17.86
C TYR A 237 -3.66 7.31 -17.60
N ARG A 238 -2.44 7.62 -17.13
CA ARG A 238 -2.02 9.01 -16.92
C ARG A 238 -1.97 9.80 -18.22
N GLN A 239 -1.50 9.20 -19.31
CA GLN A 239 -1.48 9.82 -20.63
C GLN A 239 -2.89 10.00 -21.19
N HIS A 240 -3.76 9.01 -20.98
CA HIS A 240 -5.17 9.09 -21.40
C HIS A 240 -5.89 10.27 -20.70
N VAL A 241 -5.84 10.36 -19.38
CA VAL A 241 -6.45 11.46 -18.62
C VAL A 241 -5.84 12.83 -18.99
N ALA A 242 -4.53 12.88 -19.28
CA ALA A 242 -3.88 14.12 -19.73
C ALA A 242 -4.40 14.55 -21.09
N ALA A 243 -4.59 13.61 -22.02
CA ALA A 243 -5.14 13.90 -23.37
C ALA A 243 -6.61 14.36 -23.29
N GLU A 244 -7.45 13.72 -22.47
CA GLU A 244 -8.83 14.16 -22.24
C GLU A 244 -8.91 15.59 -21.69
N ARG A 245 -8.08 15.91 -20.69
CA ARG A 245 -8.01 17.27 -20.13
C ARG A 245 -7.52 18.30 -21.12
N ALA A 246 -6.61 17.94 -22.01
CA ALA A 246 -6.12 18.84 -23.07
C ALA A 246 -7.21 19.12 -24.11
N GLY A 247 -8.02 18.11 -24.47
CA GLY A 247 -9.15 18.26 -25.40
C GLY A 247 -10.34 19.04 -24.82
N GLN A 248 -10.44 19.14 -23.49
CA GLN A 248 -11.51 19.89 -22.78
C GLN A 248 -11.14 21.35 -22.46
N ARG A 249 -9.91 21.80 -22.73
CA ARG A 249 -9.56 23.21 -22.56
C ARG A 249 -10.24 24.03 -23.65
N PRO A 250 -11.11 25.00 -23.31
CA PRO A 250 -11.63 25.96 -24.30
C PRO A 250 -10.45 26.68 -24.95
N ALA A 251 -10.54 26.86 -26.26
CA ALA A 251 -9.57 27.66 -27.01
C ALA A 251 -9.39 29.03 -26.33
N ALA A 252 -8.16 29.39 -25.99
CA ALA A 252 -7.88 30.71 -25.43
C ALA A 252 -8.42 31.76 -26.39
N SER A 253 -9.29 32.65 -25.89
CA SER A 253 -9.77 33.81 -26.67
C SER A 253 -8.55 34.56 -27.19
N PRO A 254 -8.55 34.99 -28.48
CA PRO A 254 -7.46 35.80 -29.01
C PRO A 254 -7.33 37.11 -28.22
N PRO A 255 -6.14 37.65 -28.05
CA PRO A 255 -5.98 38.92 -27.38
C PRO A 255 -6.77 39.99 -28.16
N SER A 256 -7.62 40.73 -27.45
CA SER A 256 -8.29 41.92 -27.97
C SER A 256 -7.24 42.97 -28.31
N GLU A 257 -7.19 43.37 -29.59
CA GLU A 257 -6.43 44.53 -30.08
C GLU A 257 -6.85 45.84 -29.39
#